data_2c68a4f644e9b4b98e19001064a61105
#
_entry.id   2c68a4f644e9b4b98e19001064a61105
#
_cell.length_a   1.000
_cell.length_b   1.000
_cell.length_c   1.000
_cell.angle_alpha   90.00
_cell.angle_beta   90.00
_cell.angle_gamma   90.00
#
_symmetry.space_group_name_H-M   'P 1'
#
loop_
_entity.id
_entity.type
_entity.pdbx_description
1 polymer ?
#
loop_
_entity_poly.entity_id
_entity_poly.type
_entity_poly.pdbx_seq_one_letter_code
_entity_poly.pdbx_strand_id
1 'polypeptide(L)'
;LDEVYTNGAISRIDIANKTNITPATVSSLTSQMVEEGLLYEAGETFDKKNKAGRKKILLSICHDHSYFIGSEISERYYTFSLTDNLGKIIAQTAYPLVNNEIHLTSEYFISKLQEFLLASPVSIKAIGIALPGHFNYIKADQIVTNNPLWQNFSLATIKGAFDLPVFFSNNVNCMALSEKLYSPDKEDNFLFFNLARGIYCSYVY
;
A
#
# COMPACT_ATOMS: atom_id res chain seq x y z
N LEU A 1 4.06 -13.42 -4.57
CA LEU A 1 3.55 -12.19 -5.15
C LEU A 1 4.57 -11.05 -5.05
N ASP A 2 5.25 -10.88 -3.91
CA ASP A 2 6.28 -9.84 -3.68
C ASP A 2 7.38 -9.86 -4.74
N GLU A 3 7.85 -11.04 -5.14
CA GLU A 3 8.84 -11.17 -6.20
C GLU A 3 8.37 -10.63 -7.55
N VAL A 4 7.09 -10.80 -7.88
CA VAL A 4 6.52 -10.24 -9.12
C VAL A 4 6.38 -8.73 -8.99
N TYR A 5 5.94 -8.25 -7.84
CA TYR A 5 5.78 -6.82 -7.57
C TYR A 5 7.13 -6.09 -7.62
N THR A 6 8.14 -6.64 -6.95
CA THR A 6 9.48 -6.03 -6.83
C THR A 6 10.28 -6.05 -8.13
N ASN A 7 10.16 -7.14 -8.92
CA ASN A 7 10.99 -7.31 -10.13
C ASN A 7 10.25 -6.92 -11.41
N GLY A 8 8.97 -6.58 -11.35
CA GLY A 8 8.15 -6.41 -12.54
C GLY A 8 7.91 -7.76 -13.24
N ALA A 9 8.14 -7.83 -14.54
CA ALA A 9 7.96 -9.06 -15.30
C ALA A 9 9.05 -10.10 -14.97
N ILE A 10 8.68 -11.24 -14.36
CA ILE A 10 9.58 -12.29 -13.89
C ILE A 10 9.08 -13.69 -14.26
N SER A 11 9.97 -14.64 -14.56
CA SER A 11 9.57 -16.02 -14.88
C SER A 11 9.35 -16.90 -13.64
N ARG A 12 8.50 -17.93 -13.76
CA ARG A 12 8.25 -18.92 -12.70
C ARG A 12 9.54 -19.55 -12.16
N ILE A 13 10.51 -19.82 -13.02
CA ILE A 13 11.79 -20.41 -12.59
C ILE A 13 12.66 -19.41 -11.82
N ASP A 14 12.62 -18.13 -12.20
CA ASP A 14 13.37 -17.10 -11.50
C ASP A 14 12.73 -16.80 -10.12
N ILE A 15 11.39 -16.86 -10.01
CA ILE A 15 10.68 -16.82 -8.72
C ILE A 15 11.12 -18.01 -7.84
N ALA A 16 11.12 -19.23 -8.37
CA ALA A 16 11.52 -20.41 -7.63
C ALA A 16 12.95 -20.30 -7.08
N ASN A 17 13.87 -19.82 -7.90
CA ASN A 17 15.27 -19.62 -7.51
C ASN A 17 15.45 -18.56 -6.43
N LYS A 18 14.70 -17.45 -6.51
CA LYS A 18 14.80 -16.33 -5.54
C LYS A 18 14.17 -16.68 -4.19
N THR A 19 13.05 -17.40 -4.23
CA THR A 19 12.29 -17.73 -3.00
C THR A 19 12.70 -19.05 -2.36
N ASN A 20 13.54 -19.85 -3.01
CA ASN A 20 13.84 -21.24 -2.62
C ASN A 20 12.59 -22.14 -2.50
N ILE A 21 11.51 -21.81 -3.21
CA ILE A 21 10.30 -22.62 -3.31
C ILE A 21 10.44 -23.55 -4.52
N THR A 22 9.90 -24.78 -4.41
CA THR A 22 10.00 -25.73 -5.53
C THR A 22 9.30 -25.21 -6.79
N PRO A 23 9.84 -25.45 -8.00
CA PRO A 23 9.22 -25.04 -9.25
C PRO A 23 7.77 -25.51 -9.43
N ALA A 24 7.44 -26.69 -8.91
CA ALA A 24 6.08 -27.24 -8.98
C ALA A 24 5.11 -26.38 -8.14
N THR A 25 5.49 -26.04 -6.92
CA THR A 25 4.70 -25.16 -6.02
C THR A 25 4.52 -23.77 -6.62
N VAL A 26 5.61 -23.17 -7.13
CA VAL A 26 5.54 -21.85 -7.79
C VAL A 26 4.60 -21.92 -9.00
N SER A 27 4.69 -22.99 -9.82
CA SER A 27 3.82 -23.14 -10.98
C SER A 27 2.35 -23.23 -10.57
N SER A 28 2.02 -24.02 -9.54
CA SER A 28 0.65 -24.14 -9.03
C SER A 28 0.10 -22.82 -8.51
N LEU A 29 0.84 -22.14 -7.63
CA LEU A 29 0.42 -20.86 -7.05
C LEU A 29 0.26 -19.75 -8.10
N THR A 30 1.21 -19.65 -9.03
CA THR A 30 1.12 -18.61 -10.07
C THR A 30 0.01 -18.91 -11.09
N SER A 31 -0.30 -20.18 -11.38
CA SER A 31 -1.42 -20.53 -12.24
C SER A 31 -2.75 -20.13 -11.61
N GLN A 32 -2.92 -20.39 -10.30
CA GLN A 32 -4.09 -19.91 -9.56
C GLN A 32 -4.20 -18.38 -9.60
N MET A 33 -3.11 -17.65 -9.38
CA MET A 33 -3.11 -16.17 -9.44
C MET A 33 -3.44 -15.65 -10.85
N VAL A 34 -3.07 -16.37 -11.91
CA VAL A 34 -3.45 -16.04 -13.29
C VAL A 34 -4.95 -16.32 -13.53
N GLU A 35 -5.47 -17.43 -13.03
CA GLU A 35 -6.90 -17.74 -13.12
C GLU A 35 -7.76 -16.72 -12.36
N GLU A 36 -7.29 -16.25 -11.22
CA GLU A 36 -7.93 -15.19 -10.43
C GLU A 36 -7.78 -13.79 -11.06
N GLY A 37 -6.98 -13.64 -12.14
CA GLY A 37 -6.73 -12.38 -12.82
C GLY A 37 -5.76 -11.45 -12.08
N LEU A 38 -5.12 -11.91 -11.02
CA LEU A 38 -4.14 -11.12 -10.25
C LEU A 38 -2.80 -10.98 -11.00
N LEU A 39 -2.41 -12.03 -11.72
CA LEU A 39 -1.24 -12.05 -12.59
C LEU A 39 -1.68 -12.27 -14.05
N TYR A 40 -0.84 -11.85 -14.98
CA TYR A 40 -0.98 -12.17 -16.41
C TYR A 40 0.36 -12.54 -17.03
N GLU A 41 0.32 -13.23 -18.17
CA GLU A 41 1.50 -13.57 -18.93
C GLU A 41 1.91 -12.38 -19.80
N ALA A 42 2.98 -11.68 -19.38
CA ALA A 42 3.42 -10.40 -19.98
C ALA A 42 4.31 -10.57 -21.23
N GLY A 43 4.57 -11.81 -21.63
CA GLY A 43 5.39 -12.12 -22.81
C GLY A 43 6.44 -13.19 -22.53
N GLU A 44 7.35 -13.34 -23.48
CA GLU A 44 8.39 -14.37 -23.45
C GLU A 44 9.78 -13.74 -23.47
N THR A 45 10.72 -14.36 -22.76
CA THR A 45 12.14 -14.00 -22.83
C THR A 45 13.02 -15.22 -23.05
N PHE A 46 14.21 -15.00 -23.62
CA PHE A 46 15.21 -16.03 -23.75
C PHE A 46 16.22 -15.95 -22.58
N ASP A 47 16.69 -17.08 -22.12
CA ASP A 47 17.81 -17.11 -21.17
C ASP A 47 19.05 -16.53 -21.85
N LYS A 48 19.55 -15.39 -21.36
CA LYS A 48 20.73 -14.70 -21.92
C LYS A 48 21.99 -15.59 -21.90
N LYS A 49 22.03 -16.61 -21.05
CA LYS A 49 23.18 -17.53 -20.90
C LYS A 49 23.13 -18.71 -21.86
N ASN A 50 21.96 -19.06 -22.40
CA ASN A 50 21.77 -20.18 -23.32
C ASN A 50 20.97 -19.76 -24.54
N LYS A 51 21.64 -19.39 -25.63
CA LYS A 51 21.00 -19.00 -26.91
C LYS A 51 20.07 -20.08 -27.52
N ALA A 52 20.12 -21.32 -27.01
CA ALA A 52 19.31 -22.48 -27.44
C ALA A 52 18.31 -22.93 -26.35
N GLY A 53 18.11 -22.15 -25.29
CA GLY A 53 17.22 -22.49 -24.17
C GLY A 53 15.73 -22.33 -24.52
N ARG A 54 14.88 -23.07 -23.80
CA ARG A 54 13.42 -22.91 -23.84
C ARG A 54 13.03 -21.50 -23.45
N LYS A 55 12.13 -20.87 -24.20
CA LYS A 55 11.56 -19.57 -23.87
C LYS A 55 10.93 -19.59 -22.48
N LYS A 56 11.20 -18.56 -21.68
CA LYS A 56 10.59 -18.36 -20.38
C LYS A 56 9.39 -17.42 -20.52
N ILE A 57 8.23 -17.84 -20.00
CA ILE A 57 7.05 -16.98 -19.91
C ILE A 57 7.23 -16.07 -18.70
N LEU A 58 7.08 -14.76 -18.90
CA LEU A 58 7.13 -13.75 -17.87
C LEU A 58 5.73 -13.52 -17.29
N LEU A 59 5.66 -13.38 -15.98
CA LEU A 59 4.44 -13.03 -15.26
C LEU A 59 4.56 -11.59 -14.77
N SER A 60 3.46 -10.86 -14.84
CA SER A 60 3.34 -9.51 -14.30
C SER A 60 2.03 -9.34 -13.54
N ILE A 61 1.96 -8.35 -12.66
CA ILE A 61 0.75 -8.03 -11.90
C ILE A 61 -0.25 -7.31 -12.80
N CYS A 62 -1.52 -7.73 -12.73
CA CYS A 62 -2.62 -7.04 -13.39
C CYS A 62 -2.95 -5.75 -12.63
N HIS A 63 -2.72 -4.60 -13.26
CA HIS A 63 -2.85 -3.30 -12.60
C HIS A 63 -4.29 -2.96 -12.22
N ASP A 64 -5.28 -3.43 -12.98
CA ASP A 64 -6.71 -3.15 -12.80
C ASP A 64 -7.48 -4.26 -12.07
N HIS A 65 -6.77 -5.26 -11.52
CA HIS A 65 -7.39 -6.32 -10.71
C HIS A 65 -8.01 -5.79 -9.42
N SER A 66 -7.36 -4.81 -8.78
CA SER A 66 -7.81 -4.28 -7.48
C SER A 66 -7.51 -2.80 -7.36
N TYR A 67 -8.38 -2.11 -6.63
CA TYR A 67 -8.22 -0.68 -6.35
C TYR A 67 -8.27 -0.44 -4.85
N PHE A 68 -7.49 0.54 -4.40
CA PHE A 68 -7.30 0.84 -2.99
C PHE A 68 -7.43 2.34 -2.75
N ILE A 69 -7.83 2.70 -1.53
CA ILE A 69 -7.72 4.07 -1.07
C ILE A 69 -6.56 4.16 -0.09
N GLY A 70 -5.62 5.07 -0.39
CA GLY A 70 -4.63 5.56 0.55
C GLY A 70 -5.08 6.89 1.13
N SER A 71 -4.97 7.06 2.43
CA SER A 71 -5.24 8.31 3.12
C SER A 71 -4.07 8.73 3.98
N GLU A 72 -3.74 10.01 3.98
CA GLU A 72 -2.88 10.62 4.98
C GLU A 72 -3.72 11.58 5.83
N ILE A 73 -3.57 11.47 7.14
CA ILE A 73 -4.19 12.35 8.11
C ILE A 73 -3.10 13.21 8.76
N SER A 74 -3.26 14.51 8.67
CA SER A 74 -2.40 15.48 9.36
C SER A 74 -3.25 16.49 10.13
N GLU A 75 -2.60 17.36 10.90
CA GLU A 75 -3.28 18.46 11.60
C GLU A 75 -3.72 19.59 10.66
N ARG A 76 -3.39 19.51 9.38
CA ARG A 76 -3.64 20.58 8.39
C ARG A 76 -4.58 20.15 7.27
N TYR A 77 -4.59 18.87 6.94
CA TYR A 77 -5.39 18.33 5.83
C TYR A 77 -5.60 16.82 5.97
N TYR A 78 -6.63 16.35 5.32
CA TYR A 78 -6.79 14.95 4.93
C TYR A 78 -6.49 14.82 3.45
N THR A 79 -5.70 13.84 3.07
CA THR A 79 -5.49 13.47 1.66
C THR A 79 -6.09 12.10 1.41
N PHE A 80 -6.86 11.98 0.35
CA PHE A 80 -7.38 10.70 -0.15
C PHE A 80 -6.87 10.47 -1.55
N SER A 81 -6.33 9.29 -1.80
CA SER A 81 -5.81 8.87 -3.11
C SER A 81 -6.40 7.53 -3.49
N LEU A 82 -7.05 7.47 -4.65
CA LEU A 82 -7.46 6.22 -5.28
C LEU A 82 -6.31 5.71 -6.12
N THR A 83 -5.90 4.46 -5.89
CA THR A 83 -4.81 3.83 -6.63
C THR A 83 -5.24 2.51 -7.24
N ASP A 84 -4.58 2.13 -8.33
CA ASP A 84 -4.65 0.78 -8.88
C ASP A 84 -3.78 -0.21 -8.08
N ASN A 85 -3.75 -1.46 -8.52
CA ASN A 85 -3.01 -2.55 -7.87
C ASN A 85 -1.47 -2.38 -7.92
N LEU A 86 -0.95 -1.47 -8.73
CA LEU A 86 0.48 -1.12 -8.80
C LEU A 86 0.80 0.21 -8.11
N GLY A 87 -0.16 0.82 -7.41
CA GLY A 87 0.03 2.07 -6.69
C GLY A 87 -0.03 3.33 -7.56
N LYS A 88 -0.41 3.21 -8.85
CA LYS A 88 -0.61 4.38 -9.70
C LYS A 88 -1.84 5.15 -9.22
N ILE A 89 -1.66 6.45 -8.95
CA ILE A 89 -2.75 7.34 -8.53
C ILE A 89 -3.69 7.59 -9.72
N ILE A 90 -4.98 7.30 -9.51
CA ILE A 90 -6.08 7.50 -10.46
C ILE A 90 -6.81 8.80 -10.15
N ALA A 91 -7.08 9.05 -8.86
CA ALA A 91 -7.70 10.26 -8.36
C ALA A 91 -7.12 10.63 -7.00
N GLN A 92 -7.03 11.92 -6.72
CA GLN A 92 -6.56 12.41 -5.44
C GLN A 92 -7.30 13.70 -5.06
N THR A 93 -7.58 13.84 -3.77
CA THR A 93 -8.20 15.03 -3.20
C THR A 93 -7.59 15.32 -1.84
N ALA A 94 -7.40 16.61 -1.53
CA ALA A 94 -6.98 17.08 -0.22
C ALA A 94 -8.05 17.98 0.38
N TYR A 95 -8.42 17.71 1.64
CA TYR A 95 -9.39 18.49 2.41
C TYR A 95 -8.65 19.28 3.49
N PRO A 96 -8.52 20.61 3.37
CA PRO A 96 -7.86 21.43 4.37
C PRO A 96 -8.66 21.47 5.68
N LEU A 97 -7.95 21.39 6.81
CA LEU A 97 -8.52 21.48 8.15
C LEU A 97 -8.38 22.93 8.65
N VAL A 98 -9.46 23.71 8.55
CA VAL A 98 -9.45 25.12 8.93
C VAL A 98 -9.64 25.31 10.43
N ASN A 99 -10.43 24.42 11.07
CA ASN A 99 -10.68 24.40 12.50
C ASN A 99 -10.51 22.97 13.03
N ASN A 100 -9.42 22.71 13.75
CA ASN A 100 -9.08 21.38 14.22
C ASN A 100 -10.04 20.83 15.30
N GLU A 101 -10.72 21.69 16.06
CA GLU A 101 -11.71 21.23 17.06
C GLU A 101 -12.92 20.58 16.38
N ILE A 102 -13.26 21.04 15.18
CA ILE A 102 -14.39 20.52 14.40
C ILE A 102 -13.95 19.49 13.37
N HIS A 103 -12.82 19.75 12.70
CA HIS A 103 -12.43 18.99 11.51
C HIS A 103 -11.47 17.84 11.82
N LEU A 104 -10.71 17.89 12.92
CA LEU A 104 -9.82 16.79 13.34
C LEU A 104 -10.59 15.82 14.27
N THR A 105 -11.65 15.27 13.74
CA THR A 105 -12.52 14.29 14.41
C THR A 105 -12.74 13.07 13.53
N SER A 106 -13.02 11.93 14.13
CA SER A 106 -13.32 10.70 13.39
C SER A 106 -14.54 10.86 12.49
N GLU A 107 -15.57 11.55 12.96
CA GLU A 107 -16.82 11.77 12.25
C GLU A 107 -16.62 12.62 10.98
N TYR A 108 -15.86 13.70 11.09
CA TYR A 108 -15.54 14.53 9.94
C TYR A 108 -14.68 13.79 8.91
N PHE A 109 -13.66 13.04 9.38
CA PHE A 109 -12.85 12.20 8.52
C PHE A 109 -13.69 11.16 7.78
N ILE A 110 -14.56 10.44 8.50
CA ILE A 110 -15.47 9.44 7.92
C ILE A 110 -16.35 10.07 6.86
N SER A 111 -16.95 11.23 7.16
CA SER A 111 -17.83 11.92 6.21
C SER A 111 -17.11 12.26 4.89
N LYS A 112 -15.86 12.74 4.98
CA LYS A 112 -15.05 13.09 3.79
C LYS A 112 -14.56 11.88 3.02
N LEU A 113 -14.21 10.80 3.73
CA LEU A 113 -13.83 9.56 3.09
C LEU A 113 -15.02 8.87 2.40
N GLN A 114 -16.20 8.91 3.00
CA GLN A 114 -17.45 8.42 2.36
C GLN A 114 -17.79 9.22 1.10
N GLU A 115 -17.66 10.54 1.14
CA GLU A 115 -17.83 11.41 -0.03
C GLU A 115 -16.86 11.01 -1.16
N PHE A 116 -15.60 10.77 -0.84
CA PHE A 116 -14.60 10.33 -1.81
C PHE A 116 -14.85 8.91 -2.34
N LEU A 117 -15.30 7.99 -1.49
CA LEU A 117 -15.70 6.62 -1.87
C LEU A 117 -16.87 6.60 -2.83
N LEU A 118 -17.90 7.42 -2.57
CA LEU A 118 -19.10 7.53 -3.42
C LEU A 118 -18.79 8.10 -4.81
N ALA A 119 -17.76 8.95 -4.91
CA ALA A 119 -17.29 9.50 -6.17
C ALA A 119 -16.38 8.53 -6.95
N SER A 120 -15.97 7.40 -6.35
CA SER A 120 -15.07 6.44 -6.99
C SER A 120 -15.78 5.68 -8.12
N PRO A 121 -15.18 5.63 -9.32
CA PRO A 121 -15.75 4.90 -10.46
C PRO A 121 -15.55 3.38 -10.40
N VAL A 122 -14.84 2.88 -9.40
CA VAL A 122 -14.40 1.49 -9.29
C VAL A 122 -14.67 0.92 -7.90
N SER A 123 -14.74 -0.40 -7.79
CA SER A 123 -14.90 -1.11 -6.52
C SER A 123 -13.59 -1.12 -5.74
N ILE A 124 -13.63 -0.65 -4.50
CA ILE A 124 -12.48 -0.57 -3.60
C ILE A 124 -12.34 -1.86 -2.81
N LYS A 125 -11.12 -2.37 -2.68
CA LYS A 125 -10.82 -3.60 -1.94
C LYS A 125 -10.42 -3.36 -0.49
N ALA A 126 -9.71 -2.26 -0.22
CA ALA A 126 -9.27 -1.90 1.13
C ALA A 126 -8.92 -0.41 1.23
N ILE A 127 -8.83 0.07 2.47
CA ILE A 127 -8.46 1.44 2.81
C ILE A 127 -7.21 1.38 3.69
N GLY A 128 -6.15 2.08 3.30
CA GLY A 128 -4.94 2.28 4.09
C GLY A 128 -4.90 3.72 4.62
N ILE A 129 -4.64 3.91 5.91
CA ILE A 129 -4.62 5.22 6.55
C ILE A 129 -3.28 5.44 7.24
N ALA A 130 -2.54 6.44 6.78
CA ALA A 130 -1.29 6.90 7.35
C ALA A 130 -1.56 8.02 8.36
N LEU A 131 -1.06 7.85 9.58
CA LEU A 131 -1.30 8.73 10.72
C LEU A 131 0.02 9.21 11.33
N PRO A 132 0.09 10.42 11.90
CA PRO A 132 1.23 10.83 12.70
C PRO A 132 1.21 10.13 14.07
N GLY A 133 2.40 9.90 14.65
CA GLY A 133 2.55 9.34 15.98
C GLY A 133 2.73 7.82 16.03
N HIS A 134 2.71 7.27 17.24
CA HIS A 134 2.87 5.84 17.46
C HIS A 134 1.51 5.18 17.71
N PHE A 135 1.39 3.93 17.27
CA PHE A 135 0.22 3.09 17.55
C PHE A 135 0.57 2.02 18.54
N ASN A 136 -0.35 1.75 19.42
CA ASN A 136 -0.33 0.52 20.17
C ASN A 136 -1.02 -0.56 19.34
N TYR A 137 -0.25 -1.39 18.64
CA TYR A 137 -0.79 -2.48 17.82
C TYR A 137 -1.61 -3.52 18.61
N ILE A 138 -1.45 -3.54 19.94
CA ILE A 138 -2.19 -4.44 20.83
C ILE A 138 -3.54 -3.83 21.22
N LYS A 139 -3.61 -2.49 21.32
CA LYS A 139 -4.84 -1.73 21.55
C LYS A 139 -5.07 -0.81 20.36
N ALA A 140 -5.45 -1.41 19.22
CA ALA A 140 -5.50 -0.78 17.90
C ALA A 140 -6.50 0.39 17.74
N ASP A 141 -7.01 0.94 18.81
CA ASP A 141 -8.11 1.90 18.85
C ASP A 141 -7.66 3.32 19.21
N GLN A 142 -6.42 3.53 19.60
CA GLN A 142 -5.96 4.85 19.99
C GLN A 142 -4.62 5.23 19.38
N ILE A 143 -4.53 6.47 18.93
CA ILE A 143 -3.27 7.11 18.59
C ILE A 143 -2.57 7.48 19.89
N VAL A 144 -1.37 6.95 20.11
CA VAL A 144 -0.54 7.34 21.26
C VAL A 144 0.18 8.63 20.91
N THR A 145 -0.36 9.74 21.33
CA THR A 145 0.23 11.07 21.12
C THR A 145 -0.01 11.95 22.33
N ASN A 146 0.94 12.83 22.62
CA ASN A 146 0.78 13.86 23.66
C ASN A 146 0.05 15.11 23.15
N ASN A 147 -0.36 15.13 21.87
CA ASN A 147 -1.07 16.25 21.29
C ASN A 147 -2.57 16.15 21.57
N PRO A 148 -3.15 17.09 22.35
CA PRO A 148 -4.56 17.05 22.72
C PRO A 148 -5.53 17.17 21.54
N LEU A 149 -5.08 17.63 20.38
CA LEU A 149 -5.89 17.71 19.16
C LEU A 149 -6.42 16.35 18.70
N TRP A 150 -5.76 15.26 19.09
CA TRP A 150 -6.15 13.90 18.69
C TRP A 150 -7.10 13.20 19.69
N GLN A 151 -7.56 13.87 20.71
CA GLN A 151 -8.42 13.26 21.75
C GLN A 151 -9.78 12.77 21.21
N ASN A 152 -10.28 13.45 20.16
CA ASN A 152 -11.56 13.10 19.53
C ASN A 152 -11.39 12.23 18.28
N PHE A 153 -10.21 11.61 18.10
CA PHE A 153 -9.92 10.80 16.95
C PHE A 153 -9.81 9.31 17.34
N SER A 154 -10.86 8.55 17.06
CA SER A 154 -10.96 7.12 17.37
C SER A 154 -10.76 6.26 16.15
N LEU A 155 -9.73 5.44 16.15
CA LEU A 155 -9.45 4.50 15.06
C LEU A 155 -10.50 3.38 15.00
N ALA A 156 -11.03 2.96 16.14
CA ALA A 156 -12.10 1.98 16.21
C ALA A 156 -13.38 2.49 15.54
N THR A 157 -13.75 3.75 15.77
CA THR A 157 -14.88 4.39 15.10
C THR A 157 -14.70 4.42 13.58
N ILE A 158 -13.50 4.79 13.11
CA ILE A 158 -13.19 4.78 11.67
C ILE A 158 -13.28 3.37 11.09
N LYS A 159 -12.65 2.39 11.75
CA LYS A 159 -12.68 1.00 11.29
C LYS A 159 -14.09 0.42 11.22
N GLY A 160 -14.94 0.77 12.19
CA GLY A 160 -16.34 0.32 12.24
C GLY A 160 -17.28 1.04 11.26
N ALA A 161 -16.86 2.14 10.64
CA ALA A 161 -17.70 2.93 9.73
C ALA A 161 -17.73 2.39 8.29
N PHE A 162 -16.89 1.42 7.95
CA PHE A 162 -16.75 0.89 6.60
C PHE A 162 -16.83 -0.65 6.59
N ASP A 163 -17.56 -1.21 5.62
CA ASP A 163 -17.61 -2.65 5.36
C ASP A 163 -16.35 -3.17 4.64
N LEU A 164 -15.38 -2.29 4.42
CA LEU A 164 -14.10 -2.60 3.79
C LEU A 164 -13.02 -2.82 4.85
N PRO A 165 -12.00 -3.66 4.56
CA PRO A 165 -10.81 -3.75 5.40
C PRO A 165 -10.13 -2.38 5.54
N VAL A 166 -9.92 -1.93 6.78
CA VAL A 166 -9.22 -0.68 7.08
C VAL A 166 -7.94 -0.98 7.84
N PHE A 167 -6.83 -0.48 7.33
CA PHE A 167 -5.49 -0.64 7.89
C PHE A 167 -4.92 0.71 8.28
N PHE A 168 -4.25 0.74 9.43
CA PHE A 168 -3.56 1.93 9.92
C PHE A 168 -2.06 1.70 9.97
N SER A 169 -1.28 2.73 9.66
CA SER A 169 0.16 2.72 9.83
C SER A 169 0.68 4.12 10.17
N ASN A 170 1.91 4.19 10.69
CA ASN A 170 2.58 5.45 10.88
C ASN A 170 2.96 6.05 9.51
N ASN A 171 2.81 7.36 9.33
CA ASN A 171 3.09 8.04 8.08
C ASN A 171 4.56 7.91 7.64
N VAL A 172 5.51 7.94 8.57
CA VAL A 172 6.94 7.77 8.26
C VAL A 172 7.25 6.33 7.80
N ASN A 173 6.59 5.34 8.42
CA ASN A 173 6.68 3.95 7.97
C ASN A 173 6.07 3.77 6.57
N CYS A 174 4.95 4.43 6.28
CA CYS A 174 4.35 4.40 4.95
C CYS A 174 5.28 5.03 3.90
N MET A 175 5.93 6.16 4.23
CA MET A 175 6.92 6.80 3.35
C MET A 175 8.12 5.88 3.09
N ALA A 176 8.67 5.26 4.14
CA ALA A 176 9.79 4.34 4.03
C ALA A 176 9.44 3.10 3.19
N LEU A 177 8.24 2.53 3.41
CA LEU A 177 7.75 1.41 2.61
C LEU A 177 7.51 1.80 1.14
N SER A 178 7.01 3.01 0.90
CA SER A 178 6.86 3.55 -0.46
C SER A 178 8.21 3.65 -1.18
N GLU A 179 9.26 4.09 -0.49
CA GLU A 179 10.61 4.11 -1.04
C GLU A 179 11.08 2.72 -1.41
N LYS A 180 10.89 1.72 -0.54
CA LYS A 180 11.22 0.32 -0.83
C LYS A 180 10.51 -0.23 -2.06
N LEU A 181 9.23 0.10 -2.22
CA LEU A 181 8.38 -0.46 -3.29
C LEU A 181 8.57 0.23 -4.64
N TYR A 182 8.74 1.54 -4.64
CA TYR A 182 8.64 2.36 -5.86
C TYR A 182 9.93 3.05 -6.29
N SER A 183 10.98 3.09 -5.42
CA SER A 183 12.27 3.64 -5.83
C SER A 183 12.92 2.80 -6.92
N PRO A 184 13.58 3.43 -7.91
CA PRO A 184 14.39 2.73 -8.89
C PRO A 184 15.63 2.05 -8.26
N ASP A 185 16.18 2.66 -7.21
CA ASP A 185 17.32 2.14 -6.46
C ASP A 185 16.81 1.29 -5.30
N LYS A 186 16.64 -0.01 -5.56
CA LYS A 186 16.07 -0.95 -4.60
C LYS A 186 17.16 -1.50 -3.68
N GLU A 187 17.23 -0.95 -2.49
CA GLU A 187 18.01 -1.50 -1.39
C GLU A 187 17.11 -2.37 -0.49
N ASP A 188 17.58 -3.56 -0.11
CA ASP A 188 16.80 -4.47 0.73
C ASP A 188 16.65 -3.93 2.16
N ASN A 189 17.71 -3.25 2.65
CA ASN A 189 17.76 -2.70 4.02
C ASN A 189 18.25 -1.25 3.98
N PHE A 190 17.49 -0.35 4.56
CA PHE A 190 17.87 1.06 4.66
C PHE A 190 17.22 1.78 5.84
N LEU A 191 17.79 2.93 6.20
CA LEU A 191 17.20 3.88 7.14
C LEU A 191 16.55 5.04 6.38
N PHE A 192 15.29 5.26 6.64
CA PHE A 192 14.53 6.39 6.10
C PHE A 192 14.42 7.49 7.15
N PHE A 193 14.90 8.68 6.83
CA PHE A 193 14.82 9.86 7.70
C PHE A 193 13.84 10.87 7.12
N ASN A 194 12.85 11.26 7.92
CA ASN A 194 11.95 12.37 7.62
C ASN A 194 12.31 13.56 8.51
N LEU A 195 12.75 14.64 7.88
CA LEU A 195 13.10 15.92 8.51
C LEU A 195 11.96 16.91 8.25
N ALA A 196 11.04 17.05 9.20
CA ALA A 196 9.91 17.99 9.12
C ALA A 196 9.88 18.88 10.37
N ARG A 197 8.80 18.86 11.17
CA ARG A 197 8.73 19.53 12.48
C ARG A 197 9.54 18.82 13.56
N GLY A 198 10.02 17.62 13.27
CA GLY A 198 10.88 16.78 14.10
C GLY A 198 11.75 15.92 13.19
N ILE A 199 12.61 15.12 13.81
CA ILE A 199 13.42 14.11 13.15
C ILE A 199 12.78 12.75 13.42
N TYR A 200 12.34 12.10 12.37
CA TYR A 200 11.73 10.78 12.43
C TYR A 200 12.56 9.80 11.61
N CYS A 201 12.68 8.58 12.11
CA CYS A 201 13.43 7.54 11.42
C CYS A 201 12.60 6.26 11.37
N SER A 202 12.64 5.59 10.23
CA SER A 202 12.11 4.24 10.04
C SER A 202 13.21 3.35 9.47
N TYR A 203 13.32 2.13 10.01
CA TYR A 203 14.20 1.09 9.47
C TYR A 203 13.37 0.11 8.65
N VAL A 204 13.81 -0.12 7.42
CA VAL A 204 13.21 -1.08 6.48
C VAL A 204 14.19 -2.23 6.28
N TYR A 205 13.71 -3.47 6.40
CA TYR A 205 14.48 -4.71 6.26
C TYR A 205 13.73 -5.75 5.43
#